data_a3b972e039f0c37ee44103588ecf7080
#
_entry.id   a3b972e039f0c37ee44103588ecf7080
#
_cell.length_a   1.000
_cell.length_b   1.000
_cell.length_c   1.000
_cell.angle_alpha   90.00
_cell.angle_beta   90.00
_cell.angle_gamma   90.00
#
_symmetry.space_group_name_H-M   'P 1'
#
loop_
_entity.id
_entity.type
_entity.pdbx_description
1 polymer ?
#
loop_
_entity_poly.entity_id
_entity_poly.type
_entity_poly.pdbx_seq_one_letter_code
_entity_poly.pdbx_strand_id
1 'polypeptide(L)'
;MSDLEFGKIMPLVVLETDDFEAEYHDYILDYLECNEQTLNNIFRGWRAIAYFCMDKGWIDTRNIYIREVAPAIKEVYTDSEIEKLLVKPRPEDFIEYRNWVIINYFLATGNRISSVANLKISDLDFDEGIITVNVQKNRDPSRIAMAEKLKPILIEYIRHYRCDENGIPLNKAYVFCNSYGSKCGPVALGKSLGEYNKSRGVQKTSCHLWRHTFAKRWIQSGGDILSLQKILGHRSLKMVQRYSNLFAEDTKPMVEEHAPINTVRINRGKTKLAFRK
;
A
#
# COMPACT_ATOMS: atom_id res chain seq x y z
N MET A 1 11.30 26.55 -29.23
CA MET A 1 12.40 25.63 -28.88
C MET A 1 12.15 24.31 -29.56
N SER A 2 13.15 23.68 -30.18
CA SER A 2 12.93 22.42 -30.88
C SER A 2 12.92 21.26 -29.89
N ASP A 3 12.09 20.22 -30.14
CA ASP A 3 11.92 19.02 -29.30
C ASP A 3 13.22 18.27 -28.94
N LEU A 4 14.31 18.61 -29.65
CA LEU A 4 15.65 18.07 -29.43
C LEU A 4 16.40 18.71 -28.26
N GLU A 5 16.01 19.90 -27.79
CA GLU A 5 16.69 20.62 -26.71
C GLU A 5 16.28 20.13 -25.30
N PHE A 6 15.04 19.73 -25.14
CA PHE A 6 14.56 19.19 -23.85
C PHE A 6 15.00 17.73 -23.58
N GLY A 7 15.36 16.98 -24.60
CA GLY A 7 15.66 15.54 -24.45
C GLY A 7 17.14 15.20 -24.22
N LYS A 8 18.10 16.12 -24.40
CA LYS A 8 19.51 15.74 -24.34
C LYS A 8 20.33 16.35 -23.22
N ILE A 9 20.18 17.62 -22.90
CA ILE A 9 20.83 18.29 -21.74
C ILE A 9 19.98 19.52 -21.45
N MET A 10 19.39 19.63 -20.27
CA MET A 10 18.72 20.85 -19.86
C MET A 10 19.81 21.88 -19.48
N PRO A 11 20.03 22.95 -20.24
CA PRO A 11 21.02 23.95 -19.85
C PRO A 11 20.60 24.62 -18.56
N LEU A 12 21.55 24.93 -17.67
CA LEU A 12 21.29 25.69 -16.44
C LEU A 12 20.48 26.98 -16.70
N VAL A 13 20.68 27.59 -17.88
CA VAL A 13 19.92 28.77 -18.36
C VAL A 13 18.38 28.54 -18.34
N VAL A 14 17.90 27.33 -18.62
CA VAL A 14 16.45 27.04 -18.58
C VAL A 14 15.92 27.09 -17.16
N LEU A 15 16.73 26.84 -16.16
CA LEU A 15 16.35 26.95 -14.75
C LEU A 15 16.28 28.42 -14.27
N GLU A 16 16.76 29.38 -15.06
CA GLU A 16 16.78 30.79 -14.72
C GLU A 16 15.59 31.57 -15.26
N THR A 17 14.74 30.96 -16.11
CA THR A 17 13.52 31.61 -16.63
C THR A 17 12.42 31.69 -15.57
N ASP A 18 11.79 32.84 -15.43
CA ASP A 18 10.72 33.06 -14.44
C ASP A 18 9.48 32.18 -14.68
N ASP A 19 9.22 31.80 -15.94
CA ASP A 19 8.09 30.99 -16.37
C ASP A 19 8.42 29.52 -16.56
N PHE A 20 9.64 29.07 -16.14
CA PHE A 20 10.09 27.70 -16.32
C PHE A 20 9.08 26.65 -15.83
N GLU A 21 8.45 26.91 -14.66
CA GLU A 21 7.48 25.98 -14.08
C GLU A 21 6.24 25.80 -14.98
N ALA A 22 5.74 26.87 -15.57
CA ALA A 22 4.54 26.82 -16.42
C ALA A 22 4.86 26.19 -17.78
N GLU A 23 5.91 26.65 -18.48
CA GLU A 23 6.31 26.12 -19.78
C GLU A 23 6.69 24.66 -19.73
N TYR A 24 7.44 24.25 -18.70
CA TYR A 24 7.88 22.87 -18.55
C TYR A 24 6.75 21.93 -18.08
N HIS A 25 5.80 22.47 -17.31
CA HIS A 25 4.60 21.72 -16.88
C HIS A 25 3.76 21.31 -18.09
N ASP A 26 3.45 22.26 -18.96
CA ASP A 26 2.61 22.00 -20.13
C ASP A 26 3.34 21.09 -21.13
N TYR A 27 4.63 21.30 -21.35
CA TYR A 27 5.46 20.44 -22.19
C TYR A 27 5.47 18.97 -21.71
N ILE A 28 5.67 18.73 -20.39
CA ILE A 28 5.71 17.37 -19.88
C ILE A 28 4.33 16.70 -19.93
N LEU A 29 3.25 17.42 -19.66
CA LEU A 29 1.90 16.89 -19.78
C LEU A 29 1.58 16.45 -21.22
N ASP A 30 1.91 17.29 -22.17
CA ASP A 30 1.61 17.04 -23.59
C ASP A 30 2.54 15.96 -24.20
N TYR A 31 3.83 15.97 -23.82
CA TYR A 31 4.81 15.09 -24.44
C TYR A 31 4.94 13.70 -23.78
N LEU A 32 4.79 13.60 -22.46
CA LEU A 32 4.97 12.34 -21.73
C LEU A 32 3.64 11.64 -21.42
N GLU A 33 2.50 12.23 -21.77
CA GLU A 33 1.15 11.69 -21.43
C GLU A 33 1.08 11.18 -19.97
N CYS A 34 1.77 11.87 -19.06
CA CYS A 34 1.86 11.44 -17.67
C CYS A 34 0.80 12.10 -16.80
N ASN A 35 0.40 11.42 -15.71
CA ASN A 35 -0.53 12.00 -14.77
C ASN A 35 0.15 13.07 -13.89
N GLU A 36 -0.65 14.00 -13.33
CA GLU A 36 -0.18 15.10 -12.47
C GLU A 36 0.71 14.67 -11.30
N GLN A 37 0.49 13.48 -10.74
CA GLN A 37 1.33 12.96 -9.66
C GLN A 37 2.74 12.58 -10.14
N THR A 38 2.85 12.04 -11.35
CA THR A 38 4.13 11.72 -11.98
C THR A 38 4.88 13.01 -12.29
N LEU A 39 4.18 13.98 -12.84
CA LEU A 39 4.69 15.32 -13.11
C LEU A 39 5.26 15.96 -11.82
N ASN A 40 4.50 15.97 -10.74
CA ASN A 40 4.96 16.49 -9.46
C ASN A 40 6.21 15.77 -8.92
N ASN A 41 6.35 14.48 -9.17
CA ASN A 41 7.54 13.74 -8.77
C ASN A 41 8.76 14.18 -9.60
N ILE A 42 8.57 14.43 -10.89
CA ILE A 42 9.60 14.99 -11.78
C ILE A 42 10.03 16.38 -11.29
N PHE A 43 9.07 17.28 -11.01
CA PHE A 43 9.37 18.62 -10.48
C PHE A 43 10.09 18.60 -9.13
N ARG A 44 9.76 17.66 -8.25
CA ARG A 44 10.52 17.48 -6.99
C ARG A 44 11.98 17.10 -7.24
N GLY A 45 12.22 16.26 -8.23
CA GLY A 45 13.58 15.92 -8.66
C GLY A 45 14.33 17.16 -9.18
N TRP A 46 13.71 17.91 -10.07
CA TRP A 46 14.25 19.16 -10.60
C TRP A 46 14.52 20.20 -9.52
N ARG A 47 13.58 20.43 -8.61
CA ARG A 47 13.78 21.34 -7.49
C ARG A 47 14.99 20.96 -6.64
N ALA A 48 15.19 19.67 -6.38
CA ALA A 48 16.38 19.22 -5.64
C ALA A 48 17.68 19.55 -6.38
N ILE A 49 17.73 19.38 -7.70
CA ILE A 49 18.88 19.75 -8.54
C ILE A 49 19.07 21.28 -8.53
N ALA A 50 18.00 22.05 -8.74
CA ALA A 50 18.09 23.51 -8.74
C ALA A 50 18.60 24.06 -7.40
N TYR A 51 18.12 23.56 -6.27
CA TYR A 51 18.61 23.98 -4.95
C TYR A 51 20.08 23.59 -4.72
N PHE A 52 20.50 22.44 -5.24
CA PHE A 52 21.93 22.10 -5.24
C PHE A 52 22.76 23.09 -6.07
N CYS A 53 22.28 23.51 -7.25
CA CYS A 53 22.97 24.52 -8.08
C CYS A 53 23.02 25.89 -7.39
N MET A 54 21.95 26.30 -6.71
CA MET A 54 21.91 27.51 -5.89
C MET A 54 22.92 27.45 -4.73
N ASP A 55 23.01 26.33 -4.03
CA ASP A 55 23.97 26.10 -2.94
C ASP A 55 25.44 26.21 -3.44
N LYS A 56 25.69 25.83 -4.70
CA LYS A 56 27.00 25.96 -5.35
C LYS A 56 27.25 27.35 -5.95
N GLY A 57 26.28 28.25 -5.92
CA GLY A 57 26.40 29.56 -6.54
C GLY A 57 26.42 29.53 -8.07
N TRP A 58 25.92 28.47 -8.69
CA TRP A 58 25.87 28.34 -10.16
C TRP A 58 24.65 29.03 -10.77
N ILE A 59 23.62 29.24 -10.02
CA ILE A 59 22.41 30.00 -10.38
C ILE A 59 21.95 30.85 -9.18
N ASP A 60 21.17 31.89 -9.43
CA ASP A 60 20.64 32.78 -8.42
C ASP A 60 19.67 32.09 -7.48
N THR A 61 19.67 32.48 -6.21
CA THR A 61 18.80 31.91 -5.18
C THR A 61 17.35 32.37 -5.39
N ARG A 62 16.44 31.42 -5.60
CA ARG A 62 15.00 31.66 -5.70
C ARG A 62 14.20 30.55 -5.06
N ASN A 63 12.93 30.81 -4.78
CA ASN A 63 12.03 29.78 -4.23
C ASN A 63 11.28 29.10 -5.38
N ILE A 64 11.41 27.79 -5.52
CA ILE A 64 10.71 27.00 -6.53
C ILE A 64 9.47 26.37 -5.88
N TYR A 65 8.29 26.84 -6.28
CA TYR A 65 7.01 26.32 -5.83
C TYR A 65 6.60 25.12 -6.68
N ILE A 66 6.14 24.06 -6.05
CA ILE A 66 5.53 22.90 -6.70
C ILE A 66 4.09 22.83 -6.27
N ARG A 67 3.17 22.88 -7.23
CA ARG A 67 1.74 22.79 -6.99
C ARG A 67 1.39 21.50 -6.23
N GLU A 68 0.62 21.60 -5.15
CA GLU A 68 0.08 20.43 -4.47
C GLU A 68 -1.07 19.83 -5.30
N VAL A 69 -0.89 18.57 -5.70
CA VAL A 69 -1.95 17.80 -6.35
C VAL A 69 -2.70 17.02 -5.30
N ALA A 70 -4.01 17.11 -5.34
CA ALA A 70 -4.87 16.33 -4.47
C ALA A 70 -4.60 14.83 -4.71
N PRO A 71 -4.42 14.02 -3.65
CA PRO A 71 -4.20 12.60 -3.80
C PRO A 71 -5.41 11.96 -4.47
N ALA A 72 -5.20 11.30 -5.61
CA ALA A 72 -6.26 10.54 -6.27
C ALA A 72 -6.83 9.49 -5.31
N ILE A 73 -8.16 9.31 -5.36
CA ILE A 73 -8.85 8.24 -4.63
C ILE A 73 -8.31 6.92 -5.15
N LYS A 74 -7.64 6.18 -4.28
CA LYS A 74 -7.07 4.89 -4.66
C LYS A 74 -8.15 3.83 -4.62
N GLU A 75 -8.29 3.13 -5.73
CA GLU A 75 -9.12 1.94 -5.79
C GLU A 75 -8.70 0.91 -4.73
N VAL A 76 -9.66 0.11 -4.29
CA VAL A 76 -9.46 -1.05 -3.41
C VAL A 76 -10.15 -2.26 -4.04
N TYR A 77 -9.82 -3.46 -3.59
CA TYR A 77 -10.56 -4.65 -3.99
C TYR A 77 -11.96 -4.64 -3.34
N THR A 78 -12.97 -4.92 -4.15
CA THR A 78 -14.36 -5.13 -3.69
C THR A 78 -14.52 -6.50 -3.02
N ASP A 79 -15.62 -6.72 -2.30
CA ASP A 79 -15.90 -8.03 -1.67
C ASP A 79 -16.00 -9.13 -2.71
N SER A 80 -16.73 -8.89 -3.81
CA SER A 80 -16.86 -9.85 -4.90
C SER A 80 -15.52 -10.21 -5.59
N GLU A 81 -14.62 -9.23 -5.75
CA GLU A 81 -13.28 -9.50 -6.28
C GLU A 81 -12.45 -10.33 -5.30
N ILE A 82 -12.52 -10.03 -4.01
CA ILE A 82 -11.81 -10.77 -2.97
C ILE A 82 -12.33 -12.21 -2.89
N GLU A 83 -13.63 -12.42 -2.91
CA GLU A 83 -14.23 -13.76 -2.90
C GLU A 83 -13.71 -14.61 -4.04
N LYS A 84 -13.65 -14.07 -5.28
CA LYS A 84 -13.08 -14.79 -6.44
C LYS A 84 -11.60 -15.14 -6.22
N LEU A 85 -10.82 -14.23 -5.66
CA LEU A 85 -9.39 -14.42 -5.43
C LEU A 85 -9.08 -15.35 -4.26
N LEU A 86 -10.02 -15.52 -3.32
CA LEU A 86 -9.89 -16.42 -2.17
C LEU A 86 -10.34 -17.85 -2.44
N VAL A 87 -10.85 -18.16 -3.62
CA VAL A 87 -11.15 -19.55 -4.00
C VAL A 87 -9.86 -20.36 -3.94
N LYS A 88 -9.82 -21.35 -3.04
CA LYS A 88 -8.63 -22.17 -2.79
C LYS A 88 -8.30 -23.03 -4.02
N PRO A 89 -7.10 -22.90 -4.60
CA PRO A 89 -6.68 -23.76 -5.72
C PRO A 89 -6.31 -25.17 -5.26
N ARG A 90 -6.07 -26.04 -6.22
CA ARG A 90 -5.60 -27.41 -5.95
C ARG A 90 -4.14 -27.38 -5.51
N PRO A 91 -3.74 -28.26 -4.56
CA PRO A 91 -2.35 -28.29 -4.07
C PRO A 91 -1.33 -28.65 -5.13
N GLU A 92 -1.70 -29.35 -6.20
CA GLU A 92 -0.80 -29.76 -7.27
C GLU A 92 -0.28 -28.57 -8.09
N ASP A 93 -0.99 -27.45 -8.11
CA ASP A 93 -0.54 -26.22 -8.76
C ASP A 93 0.15 -25.29 -7.75
N PHE A 94 1.47 -25.49 -7.63
CA PHE A 94 2.30 -24.71 -6.71
C PHE A 94 2.17 -23.19 -6.91
N ILE A 95 2.17 -22.71 -8.17
CA ILE A 95 2.15 -21.27 -8.46
C ILE A 95 0.81 -20.66 -8.04
N GLU A 96 -0.29 -21.30 -8.39
CA GLU A 96 -1.63 -20.90 -8.02
C GLU A 96 -1.80 -20.92 -6.48
N TYR A 97 -1.34 -21.99 -5.84
CA TYR A 97 -1.46 -22.15 -4.40
C TYR A 97 -0.62 -21.09 -3.65
N ARG A 98 0.64 -20.88 -4.06
CA ARG A 98 1.49 -19.82 -3.52
C ARG A 98 0.84 -18.44 -3.64
N ASN A 99 0.29 -18.10 -4.81
CA ASN A 99 -0.34 -16.81 -5.06
C ASN A 99 -1.60 -16.63 -4.19
N TRP A 100 -2.39 -17.68 -4.03
CA TRP A 100 -3.54 -17.70 -3.13
C TRP A 100 -3.11 -17.45 -1.66
N VAL A 101 -2.05 -18.10 -1.20
CA VAL A 101 -1.51 -17.87 0.15
C VAL A 101 -1.00 -16.44 0.32
N ILE A 102 -0.32 -15.87 -0.69
CA ILE A 102 0.14 -14.48 -0.65
C ILE A 102 -1.04 -13.51 -0.53
N ILE A 103 -2.14 -13.74 -1.23
CA ILE A 103 -3.35 -12.91 -1.15
C ILE A 103 -3.95 -12.98 0.27
N ASN A 104 -4.07 -14.18 0.84
CA ASN A 104 -4.49 -14.33 2.25
C ASN A 104 -3.55 -13.58 3.21
N TYR A 105 -2.24 -13.66 2.97
CA TYR A 105 -1.24 -12.95 3.75
C TYR A 105 -1.40 -11.42 3.63
N PHE A 106 -1.63 -10.89 2.43
CA PHE A 106 -1.89 -9.46 2.24
C PHE A 106 -3.14 -8.99 2.97
N LEU A 107 -4.23 -9.75 2.89
CA LEU A 107 -5.48 -9.43 3.59
C LEU A 107 -5.33 -9.46 5.11
N ALA A 108 -4.44 -10.30 5.63
CA ALA A 108 -4.22 -10.41 7.06
C ALA A 108 -3.20 -9.41 7.63
N THR A 109 -2.30 -8.85 6.78
CA THR A 109 -1.15 -8.07 7.27
C THR A 109 -0.99 -6.69 6.63
N GLY A 110 -1.53 -6.46 5.44
CA GLY A 110 -1.31 -5.24 4.66
C GLY A 110 0.16 -4.99 4.27
N ASN A 111 1.04 -5.97 4.36
CA ASN A 111 2.47 -5.82 4.11
C ASN A 111 2.78 -5.43 2.66
N ARG A 112 3.96 -4.86 2.42
CA ARG A 112 4.45 -4.55 1.06
C ARG A 112 4.93 -5.82 0.38
N ILE A 113 4.82 -5.89 -0.95
CA ILE A 113 5.32 -7.03 -1.74
C ILE A 113 6.82 -7.29 -1.51
N SER A 114 7.61 -6.26 -1.25
CA SER A 114 9.03 -6.42 -0.91
C SER A 114 9.25 -7.15 0.42
N SER A 115 8.39 -6.95 1.41
CA SER A 115 8.42 -7.68 2.69
C SER A 115 8.02 -9.13 2.49
N VAL A 116 6.99 -9.39 1.69
CA VAL A 116 6.55 -10.74 1.32
C VAL A 116 7.65 -11.53 0.60
N ALA A 117 8.33 -10.89 -0.36
CA ALA A 117 9.42 -11.53 -1.11
C ALA A 117 10.66 -11.85 -0.25
N ASN A 118 10.82 -11.20 0.89
CA ASN A 118 11.95 -11.41 1.80
C ASN A 118 11.58 -12.23 3.05
N LEU A 119 10.32 -12.61 3.23
CA LEU A 119 9.83 -13.37 4.38
C LEU A 119 10.44 -14.77 4.38
N LYS A 120 11.07 -15.15 5.49
CA LYS A 120 11.62 -16.49 5.73
C LYS A 120 10.71 -17.29 6.67
N ILE A 121 10.86 -18.60 6.64
CA ILE A 121 10.10 -19.48 7.55
C ILE A 121 10.46 -19.18 9.00
N SER A 122 11.74 -18.89 9.29
CA SER A 122 12.20 -18.46 10.62
C SER A 122 11.61 -17.15 11.13
N ASP A 123 10.96 -16.36 10.25
CA ASP A 123 10.30 -15.12 10.64
C ASP A 123 8.85 -15.33 11.13
N LEU A 124 8.36 -16.59 11.06
CA LEU A 124 7.02 -17.00 11.46
C LEU A 124 7.10 -17.76 12.80
N ASP A 125 6.59 -17.12 13.84
CA ASP A 125 6.43 -17.76 15.14
C ASP A 125 4.95 -18.17 15.29
N PHE A 126 4.69 -19.47 15.11
CA PHE A 126 3.34 -20.01 15.19
C PHE A 126 2.86 -20.22 16.62
N ASP A 127 3.76 -20.33 17.59
CA ASP A 127 3.42 -20.50 18.99
C ASP A 127 2.98 -19.18 19.61
N GLU A 128 3.77 -18.13 19.41
CA GLU A 128 3.44 -16.78 19.85
C GLU A 128 2.44 -16.05 18.91
N GLY A 129 2.18 -16.60 17.73
CA GLY A 129 1.32 -15.93 16.71
C GLY A 129 1.92 -14.62 16.19
N ILE A 130 3.23 -14.58 15.96
CA ILE A 130 3.97 -13.38 15.56
C ILE A 130 4.63 -13.57 14.19
N ILE A 131 4.60 -12.53 13.38
CA ILE A 131 5.37 -12.43 12.13
C ILE A 131 6.42 -11.35 12.29
N THR A 132 7.70 -11.69 12.12
CA THR A 132 8.81 -10.74 12.10
C THR A 132 9.02 -10.23 10.68
N VAL A 133 8.80 -8.94 10.46
CA VAL A 133 8.97 -8.31 9.15
C VAL A 133 10.31 -7.59 9.09
N ASN A 134 11.28 -8.19 8.42
CA ASN A 134 12.60 -7.60 8.23
C ASN A 134 12.53 -6.50 7.17
N VAL A 135 12.73 -5.24 7.56
CA VAL A 135 12.74 -4.09 6.66
C VAL A 135 14.17 -3.82 6.18
N GLN A 136 14.40 -3.87 4.86
CA GLN A 136 15.71 -3.52 4.30
C GLN A 136 16.08 -2.04 4.60
N LYS A 137 17.36 -1.81 4.94
CA LYS A 137 18.04 -0.55 5.28
C LYS A 137 17.66 0.08 6.63
N ASN A 138 18.51 -0.15 7.61
CA ASN A 138 18.66 0.61 8.89
C ASN A 138 17.37 0.82 9.69
N ARG A 139 16.54 -0.22 9.83
CA ARG A 139 15.35 -0.20 10.69
C ARG A 139 15.29 -1.48 11.50
N ASP A 140 14.85 -1.34 12.72
CA ASP A 140 14.50 -2.47 13.56
C ASP A 140 13.43 -3.32 12.89
N PRO A 141 13.49 -4.65 12.98
CA PRO A 141 12.46 -5.56 12.50
C PRO A 141 11.12 -5.19 13.14
N SER A 142 10.07 -5.11 12.32
CA SER A 142 8.71 -4.91 12.82
C SER A 142 8.09 -6.25 13.18
N ARG A 143 7.55 -6.39 14.39
CA ARG A 143 6.78 -7.56 14.82
C ARG A 143 5.30 -7.25 14.70
N ILE A 144 4.56 -8.08 13.97
CA ILE A 144 3.12 -7.95 13.78
C ILE A 144 2.41 -9.23 14.21
N ALA A 145 1.19 -9.10 14.74
CA ALA A 145 0.40 -10.26 15.10
C ALA A 145 -0.03 -11.05 13.85
N MET A 146 -0.01 -12.37 13.96
CA MET A 146 -0.53 -13.30 12.96
C MET A 146 -2.01 -13.52 13.22
N ALA A 147 -2.86 -13.18 12.24
CA ALA A 147 -4.28 -13.44 12.37
C ALA A 147 -4.57 -14.95 12.46
N GLU A 148 -5.47 -15.35 13.34
CA GLU A 148 -5.81 -16.76 13.59
C GLU A 148 -6.21 -17.52 12.31
N LYS A 149 -6.94 -16.87 11.39
CA LYS A 149 -7.31 -17.46 10.10
C LYS A 149 -6.14 -17.64 9.13
N LEU A 150 -5.06 -16.88 9.29
CA LEU A 150 -3.87 -16.98 8.44
C LEU A 150 -2.97 -18.15 8.86
N LYS A 151 -2.92 -18.44 10.16
CA LYS A 151 -2.06 -19.48 10.73
C LYS A 151 -2.21 -20.86 10.07
N PRO A 152 -3.40 -21.45 9.96
CA PRO A 152 -3.57 -22.75 9.30
C PRO A 152 -3.20 -22.72 7.81
N ILE A 153 -3.45 -21.61 7.12
CA ILE A 153 -3.11 -21.45 5.69
C ILE A 153 -1.58 -21.50 5.49
N LEU A 154 -0.84 -20.79 6.33
CA LEU A 154 0.63 -20.81 6.27
C LEU A 154 1.21 -22.18 6.66
N ILE A 155 0.68 -22.80 7.69
CA ILE A 155 1.12 -24.15 8.14
C ILE A 155 0.89 -25.17 7.01
N GLU A 156 -0.28 -25.17 6.40
CA GLU A 156 -0.60 -26.08 5.30
C GLU A 156 0.34 -25.85 4.11
N TYR A 157 0.54 -24.58 3.70
CA TYR A 157 1.46 -24.23 2.61
C TYR A 157 2.90 -24.69 2.90
N ILE A 158 3.40 -24.48 4.13
CA ILE A 158 4.75 -24.86 4.51
C ILE A 158 4.88 -26.39 4.49
N ARG A 159 3.90 -27.13 5.00
CA ARG A 159 3.91 -28.59 4.96
C ARG A 159 3.96 -29.15 3.55
N HIS A 160 3.21 -28.55 2.62
CA HIS A 160 3.18 -29.04 1.24
C HIS A 160 4.45 -28.73 0.44
N TYR A 161 5.08 -27.56 0.68
CA TYR A 161 6.08 -27.06 -0.26
C TYR A 161 7.37 -26.60 0.35
N ARG A 162 7.45 -26.46 1.68
CA ARG A 162 8.60 -25.86 2.36
C ARG A 162 9.16 -26.71 3.49
N CYS A 163 8.96 -28.02 3.43
CA CYS A 163 9.62 -29.02 4.27
C CYS A 163 10.64 -29.81 3.49
N ASP A 164 11.60 -30.43 4.20
CA ASP A 164 12.49 -31.43 3.65
C ASP A 164 11.77 -32.80 3.48
N GLU A 165 12.51 -33.80 3.05
CA GLU A 165 12.00 -35.19 2.89
C GLU A 165 11.51 -35.84 4.18
N ASN A 166 11.94 -35.34 5.35
CA ASN A 166 11.53 -35.79 6.67
C ASN A 166 10.34 -34.97 7.22
N GLY A 167 9.81 -34.02 6.44
CA GLY A 167 8.71 -33.14 6.86
C GLY A 167 9.14 -32.01 7.78
N ILE A 168 10.45 -31.73 7.90
CA ILE A 168 10.99 -30.66 8.75
C ILE A 168 10.99 -29.33 7.96
N PRO A 169 10.40 -28.24 8.49
CA PRO A 169 10.39 -26.94 7.82
C PRO A 169 11.79 -26.40 7.54
N LEU A 170 11.99 -25.87 6.32
CA LEU A 170 13.25 -25.29 5.85
C LEU A 170 13.46 -23.90 6.44
N ASN A 171 13.77 -23.77 7.71
CA ASN A 171 13.76 -22.51 8.50
C ASN A 171 14.48 -21.33 7.85
N LYS A 172 15.59 -21.54 7.16
CA LYS A 172 16.35 -20.47 6.48
C LYS A 172 15.81 -20.12 5.10
N ALA A 173 14.88 -20.90 4.57
CA ALA A 173 14.31 -20.69 3.24
C ALA A 173 13.25 -19.57 3.23
N TYR A 174 13.07 -18.98 2.07
CA TYR A 174 11.99 -18.02 1.86
C TYR A 174 10.63 -18.74 1.88
N VAL A 175 9.62 -18.12 2.52
CA VAL A 175 8.25 -18.65 2.53
C VAL A 175 7.74 -18.72 1.09
N PHE A 176 7.82 -17.62 0.36
CA PHE A 176 7.32 -17.50 -1.02
C PHE A 176 8.48 -17.57 -2.02
N CYS A 177 8.68 -18.73 -2.57
CA CYS A 177 9.76 -19.02 -3.50
C CYS A 177 9.28 -19.13 -4.96
N ASN A 178 10.22 -19.27 -5.90
CA ASN A 178 9.92 -19.68 -7.27
C ASN A 178 9.73 -21.21 -7.36
N SER A 179 9.44 -21.74 -8.55
CA SER A 179 9.23 -23.18 -8.78
C SER A 179 10.45 -24.07 -8.45
N TYR A 180 11.64 -23.48 -8.34
CA TYR A 180 12.89 -24.17 -7.99
C TYR A 180 13.24 -24.07 -6.50
N GLY A 181 12.33 -23.56 -5.66
CA GLY A 181 12.58 -23.37 -4.22
C GLY A 181 13.45 -22.16 -3.87
N SER A 182 13.93 -21.40 -4.85
CA SER A 182 14.79 -20.24 -4.68
C SER A 182 14.01 -18.95 -4.45
N LYS A 183 14.71 -17.89 -4.02
CA LYS A 183 14.11 -16.57 -3.80
C LYS A 183 13.36 -16.07 -5.04
N CYS A 184 12.11 -15.64 -4.85
CA CYS A 184 11.33 -14.95 -5.85
C CYS A 184 11.30 -13.43 -5.55
N GLY A 185 11.81 -12.63 -6.48
CA GLY A 185 11.87 -11.16 -6.29
C GLY A 185 10.49 -10.49 -6.33
N PRO A 186 10.36 -9.26 -5.78
CA PRO A 186 9.09 -8.53 -5.71
C PRO A 186 8.42 -8.33 -7.08
N VAL A 187 9.21 -8.07 -8.13
CA VAL A 187 8.70 -7.86 -9.50
C VAL A 187 8.11 -9.15 -10.06
N ALA A 188 8.82 -10.28 -9.91
CA ALA A 188 8.36 -11.58 -10.38
C ALA A 188 7.10 -12.05 -9.62
N LEU A 189 7.06 -11.87 -8.30
CA LEU A 189 5.85 -12.14 -7.50
C LEU A 189 4.69 -11.25 -7.94
N GLY A 190 4.93 -9.95 -8.15
CA GLY A 190 3.91 -9.01 -8.60
C GLY A 190 3.31 -9.38 -9.95
N LYS A 191 4.16 -9.81 -10.92
CA LYS A 191 3.70 -10.30 -12.23
C LYS A 191 2.85 -11.56 -12.08
N SER A 192 3.33 -12.53 -11.30
CA SER A 192 2.61 -13.79 -11.06
C SER A 192 1.25 -13.56 -10.39
N LEU A 193 1.17 -12.65 -9.42
CA LEU A 193 -0.09 -12.26 -8.77
C LEU A 193 -1.04 -11.54 -9.73
N GLY A 194 -0.50 -10.72 -10.64
CA GLY A 194 -1.29 -10.05 -11.67
C GLY A 194 -1.92 -11.06 -12.64
N GLU A 195 -1.19 -12.09 -13.06
CA GLU A 195 -1.68 -13.20 -13.89
C GLU A 195 -2.74 -14.01 -13.13
N TYR A 196 -2.50 -14.32 -11.86
CA TYR A 196 -3.46 -14.98 -10.99
C TYR A 196 -4.79 -14.21 -10.87
N ASN A 197 -4.73 -12.89 -10.67
CA ASN A 197 -5.92 -12.06 -10.59
C ASN A 197 -6.72 -12.11 -11.90
N LYS A 198 -6.03 -11.94 -13.03
CA LYS A 198 -6.66 -11.97 -14.36
C LYS A 198 -7.32 -13.33 -14.67
N SER A 199 -6.68 -14.44 -14.30
CA SER A 199 -7.24 -15.79 -14.52
C SER A 199 -8.55 -16.00 -13.75
N ARG A 200 -8.80 -15.21 -12.70
CA ARG A 200 -10.04 -15.21 -11.90
C ARG A 200 -11.01 -14.09 -12.28
N GLY A 201 -10.78 -13.43 -13.42
CA GLY A 201 -11.63 -12.34 -13.92
C GLY A 201 -11.52 -11.03 -13.13
N VAL A 202 -10.41 -10.82 -12.40
CA VAL A 202 -10.13 -9.58 -11.67
C VAL A 202 -9.05 -8.80 -12.41
N GLN A 203 -9.40 -7.63 -12.94
CA GLN A 203 -8.49 -6.81 -13.75
C GLN A 203 -7.45 -6.04 -12.93
N LYS A 204 -7.70 -5.84 -11.64
CA LYS A 204 -6.77 -5.16 -10.73
C LYS A 204 -5.56 -6.05 -10.44
N THR A 205 -4.35 -5.58 -10.79
CA THR A 205 -3.12 -6.38 -10.69
C THR A 205 -2.10 -5.81 -9.71
N SER A 206 -2.30 -4.60 -9.23
CA SER A 206 -1.34 -3.93 -8.36
C SER A 206 -1.34 -4.50 -6.93
N CYS A 207 -0.19 -4.99 -6.48
CA CYS A 207 -0.03 -5.46 -5.09
C CYS A 207 -0.21 -4.36 -4.04
N HIS A 208 -0.03 -3.07 -4.42
CA HIS A 208 -0.29 -1.95 -3.50
C HIS A 208 -1.78 -1.81 -3.15
N LEU A 209 -2.69 -2.27 -4.02
CA LEU A 209 -4.12 -2.22 -3.74
C LEU A 209 -4.50 -3.10 -2.56
N TRP A 210 -3.83 -4.23 -2.33
CA TRP A 210 -4.05 -5.07 -1.15
C TRP A 210 -3.79 -4.32 0.16
N ARG A 211 -2.73 -3.52 0.19
CA ARG A 211 -2.41 -2.69 1.34
C ARG A 211 -3.44 -1.58 1.56
N HIS A 212 -3.95 -0.99 0.48
CA HIS A 212 -5.05 -0.01 0.56
C HIS A 212 -6.35 -0.67 1.02
N THR A 213 -6.64 -1.87 0.50
CA THR A 213 -7.80 -2.68 0.92
C THR A 213 -7.72 -3.04 2.40
N PHE A 214 -6.56 -3.51 2.88
CA PHE A 214 -6.33 -3.79 4.30
C PHE A 214 -6.57 -2.54 5.15
N ALA A 215 -5.96 -1.41 4.80
CA ALA A 215 -6.09 -0.18 5.56
C ALA A 215 -7.54 0.34 5.61
N LYS A 216 -8.25 0.30 4.46
CA LYS A 216 -9.65 0.67 4.39
C LYS A 216 -10.50 -0.21 5.30
N ARG A 217 -10.40 -1.53 5.16
CA ARG A 217 -11.19 -2.49 5.95
C ARG A 217 -10.87 -2.42 7.43
N TRP A 218 -9.61 -2.16 7.80
CA TRP A 218 -9.21 -1.93 9.17
C TRP A 218 -9.97 -0.75 9.78
N ILE A 219 -10.01 0.38 9.09
CA ILE A 219 -10.73 1.58 9.55
C ILE A 219 -12.23 1.33 9.58
N GLN A 220 -12.81 0.71 8.55
CA GLN A 220 -14.24 0.40 8.48
C GLN A 220 -14.70 -0.57 9.59
N SER A 221 -13.81 -1.46 10.05
CA SER A 221 -14.08 -2.36 11.19
C SER A 221 -13.85 -1.71 12.57
N GLY A 222 -13.63 -0.39 12.65
CA GLY A 222 -13.38 0.30 13.91
C GLY A 222 -11.96 0.21 14.43
N GLY A 223 -11.02 -0.29 13.61
CA GLY A 223 -9.63 -0.43 14.01
C GLY A 223 -8.93 0.91 14.21
N ASP A 224 -8.14 1.00 15.28
CA ASP A 224 -7.40 2.22 15.66
C ASP A 224 -6.32 2.61 14.65
N ILE A 225 -6.21 3.91 14.38
CA ILE A 225 -5.28 4.50 13.40
C ILE A 225 -3.81 4.35 13.82
N LEU A 226 -3.50 4.44 15.12
CA LEU A 226 -2.13 4.29 15.61
C LEU A 226 -1.65 2.84 15.49
N SER A 227 -2.54 1.89 15.76
CA SER A 227 -2.29 0.47 15.51
C SER A 227 -2.09 0.19 14.03
N LEU A 228 -2.92 0.77 13.16
CA LEU A 228 -2.75 0.67 11.70
C LEU A 228 -1.39 1.22 11.24
N GLN A 229 -0.96 2.37 11.79
CA GLN A 229 0.35 2.96 11.51
C GLN A 229 1.48 1.98 11.83
N LYS A 230 1.44 1.35 13.01
CA LYS A 230 2.45 0.37 13.45
C LYS A 230 2.45 -0.87 12.55
N ILE A 231 1.28 -1.48 12.29
CA ILE A 231 1.15 -2.67 11.45
C ILE A 231 1.69 -2.41 10.05
N LEU A 232 1.33 -1.28 9.46
CA LEU A 232 1.79 -0.90 8.13
C LEU A 232 3.25 -0.39 8.12
N GLY A 233 3.87 -0.10 9.25
CA GLY A 233 5.21 0.47 9.33
C GLY A 233 5.30 1.85 8.66
N HIS A 234 4.30 2.73 8.87
CA HIS A 234 4.30 4.09 8.37
C HIS A 234 5.08 5.01 9.30
N ARG A 235 6.01 5.81 8.74
CA ARG A 235 6.84 6.76 9.52
C ARG A 235 6.05 7.95 10.07
N SER A 236 4.96 8.34 9.43
CA SER A 236 4.15 9.49 9.84
C SER A 236 2.67 9.17 9.80
N LEU A 237 1.91 9.77 10.71
CA LEU A 237 0.45 9.73 10.72
C LEU A 237 -0.15 10.29 9.42
N LYS A 238 0.48 11.29 8.79
CA LYS A 238 0.02 11.85 7.51
C LYS A 238 -0.17 10.80 6.43
N MET A 239 0.63 9.71 6.46
CA MET A 239 0.48 8.59 5.52
C MET A 239 -0.77 7.74 5.80
N VAL A 240 -1.19 7.65 7.06
CA VAL A 240 -2.39 6.90 7.47
C VAL A 240 -3.64 7.78 7.35
N GLN A 241 -3.52 9.09 7.63
CA GLN A 241 -4.61 10.06 7.47
C GLN A 241 -5.17 10.10 6.05
N ARG A 242 -4.38 9.73 5.03
CA ARG A 242 -4.89 9.57 3.66
C ARG A 242 -6.01 8.53 3.56
N TYR A 243 -6.07 7.58 4.47
CA TYR A 243 -7.14 6.58 4.51
C TYR A 243 -8.36 7.08 5.30
N SER A 244 -8.18 7.92 6.32
CA SER A 244 -9.28 8.48 7.11
C SER A 244 -10.08 9.54 6.35
N ASN A 245 -9.41 10.35 5.50
CA ASN A 245 -10.07 11.41 4.73
C ASN A 245 -10.90 10.89 3.54
N LEU A 246 -10.72 9.62 3.16
CA LEU A 246 -11.39 9.03 1.99
C LEU A 246 -12.81 8.55 2.27
N PHE A 247 -13.26 8.49 3.53
CA PHE A 247 -14.44 7.71 3.90
C PHE A 247 -15.32 8.39 4.96
N ALA A 248 -15.70 9.66 4.74
CA ALA A 248 -16.66 10.34 5.62
C ALA A 248 -17.99 9.55 5.74
N GLU A 249 -18.41 8.86 4.69
CA GLU A 249 -19.61 8.01 4.69
C GLU A 249 -19.44 6.72 5.51
N ASP A 250 -18.20 6.24 5.67
CA ASP A 250 -17.87 5.04 6.45
C ASP A 250 -17.87 5.29 7.97
N THR A 251 -18.05 6.55 8.43
CA THR A 251 -18.11 6.86 9.87
C THR A 251 -19.46 6.59 10.52
N LYS A 252 -20.52 6.35 9.72
CA LYS A 252 -21.87 6.11 10.27
C LYS A 252 -21.93 4.98 11.31
N PRO A 253 -21.37 3.78 11.05
CA PRO A 253 -21.38 2.72 12.06
C PRO A 253 -20.66 3.09 13.35
N MET A 254 -19.55 3.83 13.24
CA MET A 254 -18.78 4.30 14.40
C MET A 254 -19.56 5.33 15.22
N VAL A 255 -20.27 6.23 14.56
CA VAL A 255 -21.14 7.20 15.25
C VAL A 255 -22.28 6.48 15.97
N GLU A 256 -22.90 5.48 15.33
CA GLU A 256 -23.94 4.68 15.96
C GLU A 256 -23.42 3.91 17.18
N GLU A 257 -22.20 3.38 17.13
CA GLU A 257 -21.61 2.60 18.22
C GLU A 257 -21.04 3.47 19.34
N HIS A 258 -20.36 4.57 19.00
CA HIS A 258 -19.54 5.34 19.93
C HIS A 258 -20.08 6.73 20.29
N ALA A 259 -21.20 7.19 19.70
CA ALA A 259 -21.74 8.51 20.01
C ALA A 259 -22.10 8.61 21.50
N PRO A 260 -21.62 9.61 22.24
CA PRO A 260 -21.90 9.75 23.66
C PRO A 260 -23.40 9.80 23.99
N ILE A 261 -24.21 10.26 23.04
CA ILE A 261 -25.67 10.31 23.20
C ILE A 261 -26.29 8.91 23.40
N ASN A 262 -25.65 7.88 22.89
CA ASN A 262 -26.15 6.49 23.01
C ASN A 262 -25.95 5.93 24.44
N THR A 263 -25.06 6.54 25.23
CA THR A 263 -24.77 6.17 26.62
C THR A 263 -25.62 6.96 27.62
N VAL A 264 -26.32 8.01 27.19
CA VAL A 264 -27.11 8.89 28.04
C VAL A 264 -28.57 8.50 27.97
N ARG A 265 -29.21 8.31 29.14
CA ARG A 265 -30.66 8.16 29.20
C ARG A 265 -31.35 9.49 28.90
N ILE A 266 -31.88 9.63 27.68
CA ILE A 266 -32.68 10.79 27.29
C ILE A 266 -34.06 10.63 27.88
N ASN A 267 -34.40 11.43 28.91
CA ASN A 267 -35.77 11.55 29.41
C ASN A 267 -36.60 12.28 28.35
N ARG A 268 -37.42 11.55 27.59
CA ARG A 268 -38.38 12.13 26.63
C ARG A 268 -39.49 12.79 27.41
N GLY A 269 -39.27 14.01 27.88
CA GLY A 269 -40.37 14.86 28.38
C GLY A 269 -41.37 15.06 27.24
N LYS A 270 -42.64 14.76 27.52
CA LYS A 270 -43.74 15.03 26.57
C LYS A 270 -43.95 16.53 26.47
N THR A 271 -43.16 17.21 25.61
CA THR A 271 -43.42 18.61 25.28
C THR A 271 -44.46 18.63 24.17
N LYS A 272 -45.70 18.94 24.50
CA LYS A 272 -46.75 19.27 23.50
C LYS A 272 -46.41 20.68 22.97
N LEU A 273 -45.98 20.76 21.71
CA LEU A 273 -45.94 22.03 21.00
C LEU A 273 -47.38 22.52 20.76
N ALA A 274 -47.76 23.56 21.49
CA ALA A 274 -49.02 24.26 21.22
C ALA A 274 -48.79 25.21 20.03
N PHE A 275 -49.27 24.85 18.85
CA PHE A 275 -49.36 25.77 17.73
C PHE A 275 -50.44 26.79 18.08
N ARG A 276 -50.06 28.08 18.29
CA ARG A 276 -51.02 29.19 18.28
C ARG A 276 -51.55 29.35 16.85
N LYS A 277 -52.91 29.27 16.71
CA LYS A 277 -53.65 29.65 15.50
C LYS A 277 -53.55 31.13 15.27
#